data_106c4232eef1dc48c325c19a5bbf4b37
#
_entry.id   106c4232eef1dc48c325c19a5bbf4b37
#
_cell.length_a   1.000
_cell.length_b   1.000
_cell.length_c   1.000
_cell.angle_alpha   90.00
_cell.angle_beta   90.00
_cell.angle_gamma   90.00
#
_symmetry.space_group_name_H-M   'P 1'
#
loop_
_entity.id
_entity.type
_entity.pdbx_description
1 polymer ?
#
loop_
_entity_poly.entity_id
_entity_poly.type
_entity_poly.pdbx_seq_one_letter_code
_entity_poly.pdbx_strand_id
1 'polypeptide(L)'
;VQGNDVDPEKTKQVITAVVRAGSRELSLEETGCYRTVGVWESDENLKALCAAMNSRRIKQLRYVFGDASEVLSGETMASWITGSSNGQVTLDQEKVAAFVANLAATYDTAGKTRTFTGVTGAEYQLTGPYGWKIDQAGEIAALTELIQSGSAWQDGDSADREPVYSQSAVSRTGGDWGNTYVQVDLGGQHVYMVKDGTVVWDAPCVTGNVSKDY
;
A
#
# COMPACT_ATOMS: atom_id res chain seq x y z
N VAL A 1 -26.35 -8.57 -30.18
CA VAL A 1 -25.85 -7.88 -31.36
C VAL A 1 -24.39 -8.18 -31.46
N GLN A 2 -23.97 -8.92 -32.49
CA GLN A 2 -22.55 -9.03 -32.83
C GLN A 2 -22.04 -7.62 -33.13
N GLY A 3 -20.85 -7.27 -32.68
CA GLY A 3 -20.23 -5.99 -33.00
C GLY A 3 -20.13 -5.83 -34.52
N ASN A 4 -20.08 -4.61 -34.99
CA ASN A 4 -19.98 -4.27 -36.41
C ASN A 4 -18.52 -4.15 -36.91
N ASP A 5 -17.59 -4.82 -36.21
CA ASP A 5 -16.17 -4.89 -36.61
C ASP A 5 -15.99 -5.97 -37.69
N VAL A 6 -15.85 -5.51 -38.92
CA VAL A 6 -15.73 -6.35 -40.11
C VAL A 6 -14.27 -6.74 -40.32
N ASP A 7 -14.03 -8.04 -40.63
CA ASP A 7 -12.73 -8.52 -41.10
C ASP A 7 -12.55 -8.08 -42.58
N PRO A 8 -11.64 -7.13 -42.87
CA PRO A 8 -11.51 -6.58 -44.22
C PRO A 8 -11.06 -7.62 -45.27
N GLU A 9 -10.14 -8.52 -44.87
CA GLU A 9 -9.58 -9.50 -45.80
C GLU A 9 -10.61 -10.58 -46.15
N LYS A 10 -11.31 -11.10 -45.14
CA LYS A 10 -12.37 -12.06 -45.33
C LYS A 10 -13.55 -11.46 -46.13
N THR A 11 -13.94 -10.24 -45.81
CA THR A 11 -15.00 -9.51 -46.54
C THR A 11 -14.66 -9.33 -48.01
N LYS A 12 -13.41 -8.93 -48.30
CA LYS A 12 -12.92 -8.79 -49.68
C LYS A 12 -12.99 -10.10 -50.48
N GLN A 13 -12.57 -11.20 -49.84
CA GLN A 13 -12.63 -12.55 -50.44
C GLN A 13 -14.08 -12.94 -50.78
N VAL A 14 -14.97 -12.77 -49.78
CA VAL A 14 -16.40 -13.12 -49.93
C VAL A 14 -17.07 -12.27 -51.01
N ILE A 15 -16.87 -10.95 -50.97
CA ILE A 15 -17.43 -10.06 -52.01
C ILE A 15 -16.91 -10.47 -53.40
N THR A 16 -15.64 -10.75 -53.52
CA THR A 16 -15.06 -11.19 -54.80
C THR A 16 -15.69 -12.49 -55.32
N ALA A 17 -15.92 -13.46 -54.41
CA ALA A 17 -16.56 -14.73 -54.77
C ALA A 17 -18.02 -14.55 -55.18
N VAL A 18 -18.78 -13.72 -54.48
CA VAL A 18 -20.19 -13.42 -54.76
C VAL A 18 -20.35 -12.73 -56.09
N VAL A 19 -19.50 -11.75 -56.38
CA VAL A 19 -19.49 -11.02 -57.69
C VAL A 19 -19.18 -11.97 -58.85
N ARG A 20 -18.17 -12.86 -58.67
CA ARG A 20 -17.84 -13.87 -59.68
C ARG A 20 -18.95 -14.88 -59.94
N ALA A 21 -19.73 -15.20 -58.90
CA ALA A 21 -20.86 -16.11 -59.00
C ALA A 21 -22.11 -15.44 -59.57
N GLY A 22 -22.09 -14.13 -59.86
CA GLY A 22 -23.24 -13.38 -60.39
C GLY A 22 -24.40 -13.22 -59.37
N SER A 23 -24.15 -13.46 -58.08
CA SER A 23 -25.17 -13.24 -57.06
C SER A 23 -25.40 -11.75 -56.82
N ARG A 24 -26.65 -11.38 -56.49
CA ARG A 24 -27.05 -9.99 -56.25
C ARG A 24 -27.21 -9.63 -54.81
N GLU A 25 -27.10 -10.64 -53.91
CA GLU A 25 -27.29 -10.47 -52.49
C GLU A 25 -26.13 -11.12 -51.71
N LEU A 26 -25.72 -10.50 -50.65
CA LEU A 26 -24.68 -10.96 -49.75
C LEU A 26 -25.06 -10.56 -48.32
N SER A 27 -25.16 -11.55 -47.44
CA SER A 27 -25.21 -11.34 -45.98
C SER A 27 -23.80 -11.46 -45.42
N LEU A 28 -23.25 -10.37 -44.90
CA LEU A 28 -21.95 -10.37 -44.23
C LEU A 28 -21.99 -11.17 -42.92
N GLU A 29 -23.16 -11.28 -42.29
CA GLU A 29 -23.38 -12.03 -41.09
C GLU A 29 -23.34 -13.53 -41.34
N GLU A 30 -24.11 -14.03 -42.30
CA GLU A 30 -24.15 -15.44 -42.67
C GLU A 30 -22.82 -15.95 -43.23
N THR A 31 -22.07 -15.11 -43.88
CA THR A 31 -20.72 -15.44 -44.39
C THR A 31 -19.63 -15.31 -43.36
N GLY A 32 -19.99 -14.88 -42.15
CA GLY A 32 -19.07 -14.75 -41.04
C GLY A 32 -17.96 -13.70 -41.27
N CYS A 33 -18.28 -12.62 -41.96
CA CYS A 33 -17.34 -11.54 -42.25
C CYS A 33 -17.08 -10.62 -41.08
N TYR A 34 -17.81 -10.76 -39.98
CA TYR A 34 -17.54 -10.04 -38.75
C TYR A 34 -16.52 -10.75 -37.89
N ARG A 35 -15.65 -9.97 -37.24
CA ARG A 35 -14.73 -10.50 -36.23
C ARG A 35 -15.51 -11.03 -35.05
N THR A 36 -15.07 -12.17 -34.55
CA THR A 36 -15.67 -12.76 -33.33
C THR A 36 -15.35 -11.87 -32.14
N VAL A 37 -16.36 -11.41 -31.44
CA VAL A 37 -16.19 -10.66 -30.19
C VAL A 37 -15.66 -11.63 -29.14
N GLY A 38 -14.48 -11.32 -28.58
CA GLY A 38 -13.85 -12.17 -27.57
C GLY A 38 -14.51 -12.06 -26.19
N VAL A 39 -15.22 -10.96 -25.93
CA VAL A 39 -15.89 -10.68 -24.66
C VAL A 39 -17.31 -10.16 -24.92
N TRP A 40 -18.30 -10.75 -24.30
CA TRP A 40 -19.71 -10.39 -24.41
C TRP A 40 -20.18 -9.68 -23.15
N GLU A 41 -21.19 -8.81 -23.26
CA GLU A 41 -21.89 -8.20 -22.12
C GLU A 41 -22.44 -9.24 -21.12
N SER A 42 -22.70 -10.44 -21.59
CA SER A 42 -23.15 -11.58 -20.79
C SER A 42 -22.03 -12.35 -20.12
N ASP A 43 -20.75 -11.96 -20.28
CA ASP A 43 -19.63 -12.65 -19.64
C ASP A 43 -19.68 -12.48 -18.13
N GLU A 44 -19.96 -13.57 -17.44
CA GLU A 44 -20.11 -13.58 -15.97
C GLU A 44 -18.79 -13.29 -15.26
N ASN A 45 -17.64 -13.64 -15.85
CA ASN A 45 -16.33 -13.32 -15.27
C ASN A 45 -16.06 -11.81 -15.34
N LEU A 46 -16.38 -11.18 -16.47
CA LEU A 46 -16.25 -9.75 -16.63
C LEU A 46 -17.19 -8.99 -15.69
N LYS A 47 -18.44 -9.43 -15.56
CA LYS A 47 -19.39 -8.86 -14.60
C LYS A 47 -18.90 -8.98 -13.16
N ALA A 48 -18.39 -10.16 -12.78
CA ALA A 48 -17.85 -10.41 -11.45
C ALA A 48 -16.62 -9.51 -11.18
N LEU A 49 -15.74 -9.36 -12.16
CA LEU A 49 -14.58 -8.48 -12.06
C LEU A 49 -14.99 -7.02 -11.88
N CYS A 50 -15.91 -6.52 -12.71
CA CYS A 50 -16.44 -5.17 -12.59
C CYS A 50 -17.11 -4.94 -11.23
N ALA A 51 -17.90 -5.88 -10.75
CA ALA A 51 -18.54 -5.80 -9.43
C ALA A 51 -17.50 -5.76 -8.31
N ALA A 52 -16.47 -6.59 -8.38
CA ALA A 52 -15.37 -6.61 -7.43
C ALA A 52 -14.61 -5.28 -7.39
N MET A 53 -14.26 -4.73 -8.55
CA MET A 53 -13.60 -3.43 -8.64
C MET A 53 -14.48 -2.30 -8.09
N ASN A 54 -15.75 -2.26 -8.47
CA ASN A 54 -16.69 -1.23 -8.03
C ASN A 54 -16.93 -1.29 -6.51
N SER A 55 -16.99 -2.49 -5.93
CA SER A 55 -17.17 -2.66 -4.48
C SER A 55 -15.95 -2.16 -3.66
N ARG A 56 -14.73 -2.17 -4.23
CA ARG A 56 -13.52 -1.63 -3.58
C ARG A 56 -13.33 -0.15 -3.84
N ARG A 57 -13.81 0.34 -4.97
CA ARG A 57 -13.63 1.73 -5.40
C ARG A 57 -14.24 2.77 -4.45
N ILE A 58 -15.30 2.42 -3.75
CA ILE A 58 -15.96 3.28 -2.75
C ILE A 58 -15.33 3.18 -1.36
N LYS A 59 -14.37 2.28 -1.15
CA LYS A 59 -13.74 2.03 0.15
C LYS A 59 -12.52 2.91 0.37
N GLN A 60 -12.21 3.17 1.64
CA GLN A 60 -10.98 3.87 2.04
C GLN A 60 -10.32 3.11 3.19
N LEU A 61 -8.99 3.08 3.17
CA LEU A 61 -8.20 2.55 4.27
C LEU A 61 -7.25 3.64 4.74
N ARG A 62 -7.39 4.08 5.98
CA ARG A 62 -6.52 5.08 6.58
C ARG A 62 -5.50 4.40 7.48
N TYR A 63 -4.23 4.48 7.07
CA TYR A 63 -3.12 4.10 7.91
C TYR A 63 -2.83 5.19 8.93
N VAL A 64 -2.70 4.82 10.20
CA VAL A 64 -2.47 5.76 11.31
C VAL A 64 -1.06 5.58 11.86
N PHE A 65 -0.34 6.69 12.01
CA PHE A 65 1.04 6.74 12.50
C PHE A 65 1.17 7.81 13.60
N GLY A 66 0.43 7.64 14.69
CA GLY A 66 0.30 8.67 15.72
C GLY A 66 -0.51 9.86 15.21
N ASP A 67 0.10 11.03 15.10
CA ASP A 67 -0.55 12.26 14.61
C ASP A 67 -0.59 12.32 13.08
N ALA A 68 0.20 11.49 12.38
CA ALA A 68 0.21 11.40 10.93
C ALA A 68 -0.70 10.29 10.42
N SER A 69 -1.17 10.42 9.20
CA SER A 69 -1.95 9.37 8.54
C SER A 69 -1.73 9.38 7.03
N GLU A 70 -1.94 8.22 6.41
CA GLU A 70 -1.92 8.03 4.96
C GLU A 70 -3.20 7.33 4.52
N VAL A 71 -3.82 7.80 3.44
CA VAL A 71 -5.07 7.24 2.94
C VAL A 71 -4.81 6.44 1.66
N LEU A 72 -5.09 5.14 1.73
CA LEU A 72 -5.21 4.30 0.55
C LEU A 72 -6.65 4.39 0.03
N SER A 73 -6.82 5.07 -1.10
CA SER A 73 -8.13 5.26 -1.70
C SER A 73 -8.66 3.99 -2.36
N GLY A 74 -9.99 3.87 -2.44
CA GLY A 74 -10.66 2.78 -3.13
C GLY A 74 -10.36 2.75 -4.63
N GLU A 75 -10.12 3.90 -5.26
CA GLU A 75 -9.70 3.95 -6.65
C GLU A 75 -8.33 3.31 -6.86
N THR A 76 -7.39 3.59 -5.95
CA THR A 76 -6.07 2.96 -5.97
C THR A 76 -6.19 1.46 -5.76
N MET A 77 -6.93 0.99 -4.75
CA MET A 77 -7.16 -0.43 -4.50
C MET A 77 -7.80 -1.14 -5.69
N ALA A 78 -8.83 -0.54 -6.29
CA ALA A 78 -9.50 -1.08 -7.48
C ALA A 78 -8.55 -1.19 -8.68
N SER A 79 -7.61 -0.26 -8.84
CA SER A 79 -6.61 -0.27 -9.92
C SER A 79 -5.58 -1.39 -9.78
N TRP A 80 -5.48 -2.01 -8.61
CA TRP A 80 -4.59 -3.15 -8.35
C TRP A 80 -5.24 -4.49 -8.69
N ILE A 81 -6.56 -4.53 -8.90
CA ILE A 81 -7.29 -5.77 -9.21
C ILE A 81 -7.00 -6.15 -10.67
N THR A 82 -6.41 -7.32 -10.86
CA THR A 82 -6.05 -7.89 -12.17
C THR A 82 -7.01 -8.99 -12.62
N GLY A 83 -7.80 -9.54 -11.71
CA GLY A 83 -8.75 -10.61 -12.00
C GLY A 83 -9.68 -10.90 -10.83
N SER A 84 -10.69 -11.71 -11.11
CA SER A 84 -11.61 -12.25 -10.10
C SER A 84 -11.94 -13.69 -10.42
N SER A 85 -11.88 -14.58 -9.44
CA SER A 85 -12.27 -15.99 -9.57
C SER A 85 -12.93 -16.46 -8.28
N ASN A 86 -14.07 -17.12 -8.40
CA ASN A 86 -14.83 -17.64 -7.25
C ASN A 86 -15.11 -16.60 -6.15
N GLY A 87 -15.36 -15.36 -6.54
CA GLY A 87 -15.64 -14.25 -5.62
C GLY A 87 -14.40 -13.63 -4.95
N GLN A 88 -13.22 -14.18 -5.19
CA GLN A 88 -11.97 -13.60 -4.74
C GLN A 88 -11.31 -12.79 -5.84
N VAL A 89 -10.69 -11.66 -5.46
CA VAL A 89 -9.93 -10.82 -6.38
C VAL A 89 -8.45 -11.21 -6.38
N THR A 90 -7.83 -11.10 -7.55
CA THR A 90 -6.37 -11.22 -7.71
C THR A 90 -5.81 -9.82 -7.80
N LEU A 91 -4.74 -9.55 -7.06
CA LEU A 91 -4.09 -8.25 -7.01
C LEU A 91 -2.73 -8.26 -7.70
N ASP A 92 -2.37 -7.13 -8.27
CA ASP A 92 -1.04 -6.81 -8.74
C ASP A 92 -0.11 -6.64 -7.51
N GLN A 93 0.66 -7.68 -7.22
CA GLN A 93 1.52 -7.73 -6.03
C GLN A 93 2.66 -6.70 -6.08
N GLU A 94 3.11 -6.29 -7.27
CA GLU A 94 4.14 -5.28 -7.41
C GLU A 94 3.62 -3.91 -6.96
N LYS A 95 2.38 -3.57 -7.30
CA LYS A 95 1.74 -2.32 -6.85
C LYS A 95 1.48 -2.32 -5.35
N VAL A 96 1.02 -3.44 -4.79
CA VAL A 96 0.86 -3.58 -3.34
C VAL A 96 2.20 -3.40 -2.64
N ALA A 97 3.26 -4.06 -3.11
CA ALA A 97 4.60 -3.95 -2.54
C ALA A 97 5.17 -2.53 -2.66
N ALA A 98 4.98 -1.87 -3.80
CA ALA A 98 5.41 -0.48 -3.99
C ALA A 98 4.73 0.49 -3.02
N PHE A 99 3.43 0.32 -2.78
CA PHE A 99 2.70 1.12 -1.79
C PHE A 99 3.26 0.90 -0.37
N VAL A 100 3.43 -0.35 0.05
CA VAL A 100 3.98 -0.67 1.38
C VAL A 100 5.42 -0.17 1.54
N ALA A 101 6.24 -0.28 0.50
CA ALA A 101 7.59 0.29 0.51
C ALA A 101 7.59 1.81 0.68
N ASN A 102 6.63 2.51 0.05
CA ASN A 102 6.47 3.95 0.21
C ASN A 102 6.02 4.33 1.64
N LEU A 103 5.11 3.55 2.24
CA LEU A 103 4.76 3.72 3.66
C LEU A 103 5.99 3.58 4.56
N ALA A 104 6.79 2.53 4.37
CA ALA A 104 8.01 2.32 5.14
C ALA A 104 9.03 3.45 4.95
N ALA A 105 9.25 3.87 3.69
CA ALA A 105 10.16 4.98 3.39
C ALA A 105 9.75 6.28 4.09
N THR A 106 8.44 6.53 4.18
CA THR A 106 7.89 7.77 4.75
C THR A 106 7.82 7.69 6.28
N TYR A 107 7.30 6.61 6.83
CA TYR A 107 6.87 6.52 8.23
C TYR A 107 7.76 5.69 9.15
N ASP A 108 8.72 4.92 8.65
CA ASP A 108 9.73 4.30 9.49
C ASP A 108 10.60 5.37 10.14
N THR A 109 10.93 5.18 11.42
CA THR A 109 11.80 6.07 12.19
C THR A 109 13.09 5.39 12.63
N ALA A 110 13.10 4.06 12.73
CA ALA A 110 14.30 3.29 13.01
C ALA A 110 15.37 3.55 11.94
N GLY A 111 16.59 3.88 12.35
CA GLY A 111 17.69 4.22 11.47
C GLY A 111 17.69 5.64 10.89
N LYS A 112 16.62 6.40 11.09
CA LYS A 112 16.57 7.82 10.67
C LYS A 112 17.14 8.75 11.74
N THR A 113 17.71 9.88 11.29
CA THR A 113 18.15 10.94 12.19
C THR A 113 16.95 11.70 12.74
N ARG A 114 16.92 11.89 14.06
CA ARG A 114 15.84 12.59 14.78
C ARG A 114 16.44 13.59 15.75
N THR A 115 15.74 14.71 15.92
CA THR A 115 16.12 15.71 16.92
C THR A 115 15.64 15.25 18.29
N PHE A 116 16.55 15.20 19.25
CA PHE A 116 16.28 14.97 20.65
C PHE A 116 16.62 16.23 21.45
N THR A 117 15.65 16.75 22.17
CA THR A 117 15.88 17.86 23.10
C THR A 117 16.16 17.29 24.48
N GLY A 118 17.40 17.44 24.95
CA GLY A 118 17.83 16.94 26.25
C GLY A 118 17.25 17.73 27.41
N VAL A 119 17.49 17.25 28.63
CA VAL A 119 16.99 17.87 29.88
C VAL A 119 17.50 19.28 30.12
N THR A 120 18.63 19.64 29.54
CA THR A 120 19.21 21.00 29.59
C THR A 120 18.65 21.95 28.53
N GLY A 121 17.74 21.46 27.67
CA GLY A 121 17.25 22.21 26.53
C GLY A 121 18.16 22.15 25.29
N ALA A 122 19.29 21.48 25.36
CA ALA A 122 20.16 21.30 24.20
C ALA A 122 19.57 20.30 23.22
N GLU A 123 19.71 20.59 21.93
CA GLU A 123 19.25 19.74 20.83
C GLU A 123 20.37 18.86 20.30
N TYR A 124 20.06 17.59 20.12
CA TYR A 124 20.98 16.59 19.60
C TYR A 124 20.35 15.89 18.37
N GLN A 125 21.17 15.63 17.36
CA GLN A 125 20.79 14.82 16.21
C GLN A 125 21.15 13.36 16.48
N LEU A 126 20.15 12.54 16.79
CA LEU A 126 20.34 11.14 17.11
C LEU A 126 19.98 10.24 15.93
N THR A 127 20.91 9.36 15.56
CA THR A 127 20.70 8.30 14.58
C THR A 127 20.97 6.98 15.24
N GLY A 128 20.02 6.03 15.17
CA GLY A 128 20.18 4.73 15.78
C GLY A 128 19.10 3.74 15.33
N PRO A 129 19.27 2.46 15.67
CA PRO A 129 18.34 1.40 15.23
C PRO A 129 17.00 1.44 15.97
N TYR A 130 16.88 2.16 17.08
CA TYR A 130 15.63 2.29 17.83
C TYR A 130 14.60 3.13 17.05
N GLY A 131 13.36 2.72 17.07
CA GLY A 131 12.26 3.42 16.38
C GLY A 131 11.24 2.44 15.82
N TRP A 132 10.32 2.95 15.03
CA TRP A 132 9.30 2.18 14.35
C TRP A 132 9.82 1.66 13.02
N LYS A 133 9.51 0.42 12.70
CA LYS A 133 9.85 -0.21 11.41
C LYS A 133 8.73 -1.13 10.95
N ILE A 134 8.21 -0.86 9.78
CA ILE A 134 7.17 -1.69 9.15
C ILE A 134 7.78 -3.04 8.72
N ASP A 135 7.09 -4.13 9.04
CA ASP A 135 7.31 -5.43 8.40
C ASP A 135 6.66 -5.40 7.03
N GLN A 136 7.44 -5.04 6.01
CA GLN A 136 6.91 -4.90 4.67
C GLN A 136 6.31 -6.21 4.13
N ALA A 137 6.93 -7.35 4.41
CA ALA A 137 6.42 -8.65 3.94
C ALA A 137 5.11 -9.01 4.64
N GLY A 138 5.06 -8.85 5.96
CA GLY A 138 3.86 -9.05 6.76
C GLY A 138 2.73 -8.11 6.36
N GLU A 139 3.04 -6.83 6.10
CA GLU A 139 2.04 -5.85 5.68
C GLU A 139 1.50 -6.11 4.27
N ILE A 140 2.35 -6.50 3.30
CA ILE A 140 1.90 -6.90 1.96
C ILE A 140 0.91 -8.06 2.05
N ALA A 141 1.20 -9.08 2.85
CA ALA A 141 0.31 -10.22 3.04
C ALA A 141 -1.02 -9.80 3.68
N ALA A 142 -0.96 -9.04 4.78
CA ALA A 142 -2.13 -8.56 5.50
C ALA A 142 -3.01 -7.64 4.64
N LEU A 143 -2.41 -6.69 3.91
CA LEU A 143 -3.13 -5.78 3.03
C LEU A 143 -3.77 -6.53 1.84
N THR A 144 -3.06 -7.51 1.28
CA THR A 144 -3.60 -8.37 0.22
C THR A 144 -4.83 -9.12 0.69
N GLU A 145 -4.76 -9.81 1.84
CA GLU A 145 -5.89 -10.52 2.42
C GLU A 145 -7.07 -9.60 2.73
N LEU A 146 -6.79 -8.44 3.29
CA LEU A 146 -7.80 -7.44 3.63
C LEU A 146 -8.57 -6.94 2.41
N ILE A 147 -7.87 -6.64 1.30
CA ILE A 147 -8.50 -6.20 0.06
C ILE A 147 -9.27 -7.37 -0.59
N GLN A 148 -8.75 -8.59 -0.54
CA GLN A 148 -9.39 -9.78 -1.09
C GLN A 148 -10.68 -10.11 -0.35
N SER A 149 -10.64 -10.19 0.98
CA SER A 149 -11.80 -10.52 1.81
C SER A 149 -12.82 -9.39 1.92
N GLY A 150 -12.37 -8.14 1.86
CA GLY A 150 -13.19 -6.97 2.17
C GLY A 150 -13.58 -6.85 3.63
N SER A 151 -12.95 -7.60 4.54
CA SER A 151 -13.32 -7.72 5.95
C SER A 151 -13.18 -6.44 6.76
N ALA A 152 -12.29 -5.52 6.35
CA ALA A 152 -12.08 -4.26 7.06
C ALA A 152 -13.28 -3.29 6.99
N TRP A 153 -14.17 -3.46 6.02
CA TRP A 153 -15.26 -2.51 5.74
C TRP A 153 -16.64 -3.08 6.05
N GLN A 154 -16.77 -3.88 7.11
CA GLN A 154 -18.05 -4.46 7.50
C GLN A 154 -19.05 -3.40 7.99
N ASP A 155 -18.55 -2.34 8.64
CA ASP A 155 -19.36 -1.29 9.25
C ASP A 155 -19.32 0.06 8.48
N GLY A 156 -18.89 0.08 7.22
CA GLY A 156 -18.85 1.31 6.42
C GLY A 156 -17.86 1.29 5.26
N ASP A 157 -17.58 2.47 4.73
CA ASP A 157 -16.69 2.63 3.57
C ASP A 157 -15.28 3.08 3.95
N SER A 158 -15.04 3.39 5.22
CA SER A 158 -13.73 3.82 5.74
C SER A 158 -13.33 2.95 6.92
N ALA A 159 -12.06 2.57 6.97
CA ALA A 159 -11.48 1.83 8.08
C ALA A 159 -10.10 2.40 8.43
N ASP A 160 -9.81 2.44 9.73
CA ASP A 160 -8.50 2.82 10.26
C ASP A 160 -7.70 1.57 10.60
N ARG A 161 -6.39 1.62 10.36
CA ARG A 161 -5.47 0.57 10.79
C ARG A 161 -4.06 1.11 11.03
N GLU A 162 -3.30 0.37 11.80
CA GLU A 162 -1.85 0.47 11.82
C GLU A 162 -1.25 -0.62 10.93
N PRO A 163 -0.08 -0.38 10.30
CA PRO A 163 0.62 -1.43 9.57
C PRO A 163 1.17 -2.50 10.49
N VAL A 164 1.53 -3.64 9.93
CA VAL A 164 2.30 -4.67 10.65
C VAL A 164 3.72 -4.14 10.88
N TYR A 165 4.18 -4.16 12.12
CA TYR A 165 5.51 -3.70 12.50
C TYR A 165 6.46 -4.86 12.79
N SER A 166 7.69 -4.80 12.27
CA SER A 166 8.80 -5.66 12.68
C SER A 166 9.49 -5.12 13.93
N GLN A 167 9.35 -3.81 14.18
CA GLN A 167 9.86 -3.14 15.37
C GLN A 167 8.93 -2.01 15.77
N SER A 168 8.62 -1.93 17.06
CA SER A 168 7.85 -0.83 17.63
C SER A 168 8.69 -0.05 18.64
N ALA A 169 8.32 1.21 18.86
CA ALA A 169 8.88 2.08 19.87
C ALA A 169 7.81 2.46 20.90
N VAL A 170 8.21 3.16 21.95
CA VAL A 170 7.31 3.53 23.06
C VAL A 170 6.26 4.54 22.64
N SER A 171 6.59 5.45 21.70
CA SER A 171 5.69 6.52 21.27
C SER A 171 5.76 6.72 19.77
N ARG A 172 4.65 7.19 19.18
CA ARG A 172 4.60 7.69 17.80
C ARG A 172 4.57 9.22 17.75
N THR A 173 4.32 9.86 18.88
CA THR A 173 4.21 11.32 19.00
C THR A 173 5.36 11.86 19.83
N GLY A 174 5.91 13.00 19.44
CA GLY A 174 6.94 13.70 20.22
C GLY A 174 8.31 13.00 20.31
N GLY A 175 8.60 12.07 19.42
CA GLY A 175 9.80 11.24 19.42
C GLY A 175 9.50 9.79 19.88
N ASP A 176 10.28 8.86 19.40
CA ASP A 176 10.04 7.42 19.62
C ASP A 176 10.28 6.97 21.07
N TRP A 177 11.08 7.69 21.85
CA TRP A 177 11.47 7.39 23.22
C TRP A 177 10.42 7.77 24.27
N GLY A 178 9.37 8.52 23.87
CA GLY A 178 8.35 9.01 24.80
C GLY A 178 8.91 10.02 25.80
N ASN A 179 8.32 10.04 27.00
CA ASN A 179 8.64 10.99 28.07
C ASN A 179 9.25 10.34 29.32
N THR A 180 9.60 9.04 29.23
CA THR A 180 10.26 8.29 30.32
C THR A 180 11.48 7.59 29.75
N TYR A 181 12.68 8.08 30.11
CA TYR A 181 13.96 7.60 29.55
C TYR A 181 15.13 7.90 30.48
N VAL A 182 16.29 7.33 30.16
CA VAL A 182 17.57 7.69 30.76
C VAL A 182 18.38 8.43 29.69
N GLN A 183 18.85 9.63 30.03
CA GLN A 183 19.79 10.41 29.20
C GLN A 183 21.18 10.34 29.81
N VAL A 184 22.17 9.97 29.00
CA VAL A 184 23.59 10.07 29.34
C VAL A 184 24.19 11.16 28.49
N ASP A 185 24.56 12.28 29.11
CA ASP A 185 25.27 13.38 28.48
C ASP A 185 26.77 13.10 28.53
N LEU A 186 27.31 12.68 27.39
CA LEU A 186 28.73 12.36 27.27
C LEU A 186 29.63 13.59 27.37
N GLY A 187 29.15 14.76 26.94
CA GLY A 187 29.89 16.01 27.00
C GLY A 187 29.90 16.61 28.39
N GLY A 188 28.74 16.57 29.05
CA GLY A 188 28.57 17.04 30.43
C GLY A 188 28.98 16.04 31.50
N GLN A 189 29.30 14.79 31.10
CA GLN A 189 29.60 13.68 32.03
C GLN A 189 28.54 13.56 33.14
N HIS A 190 27.26 13.53 32.72
CA HIS A 190 26.11 13.51 33.61
C HIS A 190 25.05 12.53 33.12
N VAL A 191 24.38 11.89 34.04
CA VAL A 191 23.27 10.97 33.77
C VAL A 191 21.98 11.55 34.38
N TYR A 192 20.88 11.48 33.63
CA TYR A 192 19.57 11.91 34.08
C TYR A 192 18.56 10.77 33.92
N MET A 193 17.72 10.55 34.92
CA MET A 193 16.56 9.68 34.85
C MET A 193 15.32 10.59 34.71
N VAL A 194 14.64 10.47 33.58
CA VAL A 194 13.42 11.22 33.28
C VAL A 194 12.23 10.29 33.38
N LYS A 195 11.23 10.66 34.15
CA LYS A 195 9.97 9.97 34.26
C LYS A 195 8.83 10.95 34.01
N ASP A 196 7.96 10.62 33.10
CA ASP A 196 6.80 11.43 32.71
C ASP A 196 7.18 12.89 32.41
N GLY A 197 8.31 13.06 31.70
CA GLY A 197 8.85 14.38 31.32
C GLY A 197 9.57 15.14 32.42
N THR A 198 9.70 14.58 33.63
CA THR A 198 10.33 15.23 34.78
C THR A 198 11.61 14.50 35.17
N VAL A 199 12.71 15.21 35.43
CA VAL A 199 13.92 14.64 35.99
C VAL A 199 13.64 14.22 37.42
N VAL A 200 13.68 12.91 37.68
CA VAL A 200 13.45 12.32 39.02
C VAL A 200 14.73 11.98 39.75
N TRP A 201 15.82 11.89 39.02
CA TRP A 201 17.16 11.65 39.58
C TRP A 201 18.22 12.06 38.57
N ASP A 202 19.36 12.55 39.06
CA ASP A 202 20.53 12.84 38.26
C ASP A 202 21.82 12.66 39.07
N ALA A 203 22.93 12.40 38.38
CA ALA A 203 24.25 12.28 38.99
C ALA A 203 25.36 12.51 37.97
N PRO A 204 26.53 13.03 38.42
CA PRO A 204 27.72 13.00 37.59
C PRO A 204 28.15 11.56 37.29
N CYS A 205 28.65 11.33 36.08
CA CYS A 205 29.17 10.03 35.65
C CYS A 205 30.53 10.21 34.96
N VAL A 206 31.26 9.11 34.82
CA VAL A 206 32.44 9.05 33.95
C VAL A 206 32.18 8.05 32.86
N THR A 207 32.22 8.51 31.63
CA THR A 207 32.05 7.66 30.43
C THR A 207 33.41 7.28 29.87
N GLY A 208 33.47 6.11 29.22
CA GLY A 208 34.69 5.63 28.57
C GLY A 208 35.15 6.59 27.44
N ASN A 209 36.44 6.56 27.19
CA ASN A 209 37.04 7.35 26.11
C ASN A 209 37.21 6.44 24.88
N VAL A 210 36.42 6.71 23.86
CA VAL A 210 36.42 5.93 22.58
C VAL A 210 37.81 5.88 21.91
N SER A 211 38.66 6.89 22.15
CA SER A 211 40.02 6.90 21.58
C SER A 211 41.00 6.03 22.32
N LYS A 212 40.61 5.44 23.45
CA LYS A 212 41.45 4.63 24.32
C LYS A 212 40.97 3.19 24.55
N ASP A 213 39.95 2.75 23.81
CA ASP A 213 39.38 1.39 23.86
C ASP A 213 38.94 0.92 25.27
N TYR A 214 38.50 1.80 26.18
CA TYR A 214 37.86 1.47 27.44
C TYR A 214 36.75 2.43 27.86
#